data_6fced661e3befda1f74fdd7548e51e05
#
_entry.id   6fced661e3befda1f74fdd7548e51e05
#
_cell.length_a   1.000
_cell.length_b   1.000
_cell.length_c   1.000
_cell.angle_alpha   90.00
_cell.angle_beta   90.00
_cell.angle_gamma   90.00
#
_symmetry.space_group_name_H-M   'P 1'
#
loop_
_entity.id
_entity.type
_entity.pdbx_description
1 polymer ?
#
loop_
_entity_poly.entity_id
_entity_poly.type
_entity_poly.pdbx_seq_one_letter_code
_entity_poly.pdbx_strand_id
1 'polypeptide(L)'
;MLLVFTAAQLQAQSYLGTWRTKDDETGEAKSHILIYEGGGKVYGKIEKLLRNNAPTHCDKCPGERKDQPLVGMILLVNMVQKDGMLQSGDILDPEKGKWYSCKMWLKEGDPNTLVVRGYLGPFYRTQYWTRVK
;
A
#
# COMPACT_ATOMS: atom_id res chain seq x y z
N MET A 1 28.62 15.69 20.43
CA MET A 1 28.08 15.63 20.34
C MET A 1 27.22 15.13 19.82
N LEU A 2 26.60 14.84 19.52
CA LEU A 2 25.91 14.53 19.18
C LEU A 2 25.11 14.24 18.58
N LEU A 3 24.49 13.73 18.21
CA LEU A 3 23.85 13.36 17.66
C LEU A 3 22.71 13.18 17.46
N VAL A 4 22.16 12.96 16.93
CA VAL A 4 21.09 13.22 17.15
C VAL A 4 20.19 13.18 16.12
N PHE A 5 19.65 12.89 15.58
CA PHE A 5 18.87 12.85 14.68
C PHE A 5 18.52 11.71 14.08
N THR A 6 18.56 10.84 14.26
CA THR A 6 18.10 9.59 13.78
C THR A 6 16.64 9.34 14.03
N ALA A 7 15.98 10.05 14.90
CA ALA A 7 14.54 9.89 15.08
C ALA A 7 13.76 10.21 13.80
N ALA A 8 14.19 11.25 13.07
CA ALA A 8 13.52 11.60 11.82
C ALA A 8 13.72 10.52 10.77
N GLN A 9 14.91 9.91 10.71
CA GLN A 9 15.17 8.85 9.75
C GLN A 9 14.34 7.59 10.06
N LEU A 10 14.26 7.23 11.34
CA LEU A 10 13.45 6.09 11.73
C LEU A 10 12.00 6.30 11.38
N GLN A 11 11.52 7.51 11.62
CA GLN A 11 10.14 7.83 11.30
C GLN A 11 9.89 7.80 9.79
N ALA A 12 10.86 8.29 9.01
CA ALA A 12 10.74 8.28 7.56
C ALA A 12 10.67 6.87 6.98
N GLN A 13 11.29 5.88 7.66
CA GLN A 13 11.30 4.51 7.20
C GLN A 13 10.19 3.67 7.82
N SER A 14 9.38 4.25 8.69
CA SER A 14 8.43 3.47 9.49
C SER A 14 7.30 2.86 8.66
N TYR A 15 7.00 3.37 7.47
CA TYR A 15 6.00 2.73 6.61
C TYR A 15 6.60 1.77 5.59
N LEU A 16 7.91 1.64 5.52
CA LEU A 16 8.50 0.63 4.65
C LEU A 16 8.36 -0.75 5.29
N GLY A 17 8.28 -1.77 4.46
CA GLY A 17 8.16 -3.15 4.92
C GLY A 17 6.85 -3.78 4.47
N THR A 18 6.48 -4.87 5.11
CA THR A 18 5.34 -5.67 4.69
C THR A 18 4.11 -5.38 5.53
N TRP A 19 2.99 -5.23 4.84
CA TRP A 19 1.71 -4.90 5.46
C TRP A 19 0.64 -5.88 5.02
N ARG A 20 -0.28 -6.19 5.94
CA ARG A 20 -1.40 -7.09 5.66
C ARG A 20 -2.63 -6.27 5.32
N THR A 21 -3.25 -6.59 4.19
CA THR A 21 -4.50 -5.96 3.78
C THR A 21 -5.67 -6.84 4.17
N LYS A 22 -6.84 -6.25 4.29
CA LYS A 22 -8.06 -6.94 4.69
C LYS A 22 -9.20 -6.60 3.75
N ASP A 23 -10.15 -7.51 3.69
CA ASP A 23 -11.41 -7.25 3.00
C ASP A 23 -12.22 -6.24 3.82
N ASP A 24 -12.73 -5.21 3.14
CA ASP A 24 -13.45 -4.13 3.82
C ASP A 24 -14.75 -4.59 4.46
N GLU A 25 -15.38 -5.61 3.87
CA GLU A 25 -16.69 -6.06 4.34
C GLU A 25 -16.58 -7.15 5.40
N THR A 26 -15.66 -8.08 5.23
CA THR A 26 -15.57 -9.26 6.10
C THR A 26 -14.46 -9.16 7.12
N GLY A 27 -13.46 -8.29 6.90
CA GLY A 27 -12.28 -8.23 7.76
C GLY A 27 -11.29 -9.36 7.51
N GLU A 28 -11.56 -10.21 6.54
CA GLU A 28 -10.67 -11.33 6.23
C GLU A 28 -9.37 -10.82 5.62
N ALA A 29 -8.24 -11.38 6.06
CA ALA A 29 -6.95 -11.01 5.51
C ALA A 29 -6.87 -11.41 4.04
N LYS A 30 -6.41 -10.48 3.18
CA LYS A 30 -6.39 -10.69 1.74
C LYS A 30 -5.00 -10.93 1.19
N SER A 31 -4.03 -10.12 1.59
CA SER A 31 -2.71 -10.17 0.97
C SER A 31 -1.67 -9.52 1.86
N HIS A 32 -0.41 -9.79 1.54
CA HIS A 32 0.72 -9.03 2.06
C HIS A 32 1.25 -8.15 0.94
N ILE A 33 1.46 -6.88 1.27
CA ILE A 33 2.02 -5.88 0.36
C ILE A 33 3.36 -5.44 0.91
N LEU A 34 4.39 -5.51 0.09
CA LEU A 34 5.70 -4.98 0.45
C LEU A 34 5.81 -3.55 -0.05
N ILE A 35 6.02 -2.61 0.87
CA ILE A 35 6.27 -1.21 0.53
C ILE A 35 7.77 -0.97 0.55
N TYR A 36 8.30 -0.43 -0.54
CA TYR A 36 9.74 -0.28 -0.74
C TYR A 36 10.05 0.99 -1.53
N GLU A 37 11.29 1.44 -1.42
CA GLU A 37 11.75 2.62 -2.15
C GLU A 37 12.46 2.22 -3.43
N GLY A 38 12.28 3.06 -4.45
CA GLY A 38 13.01 2.92 -5.71
C GLY A 38 13.11 4.28 -6.39
N GLY A 39 14.33 4.73 -6.66
CA GLY A 39 14.54 5.98 -7.40
C GLY A 39 13.96 7.21 -6.74
N GLY A 40 13.93 7.26 -5.42
CA GLY A 40 13.42 8.41 -4.70
C GLY A 40 11.92 8.42 -4.51
N LYS A 41 11.25 7.37 -4.95
CA LYS A 41 9.80 7.23 -4.78
C LYS A 41 9.50 5.91 -4.07
N VAL A 42 8.25 5.76 -3.65
CA VAL A 42 7.83 4.60 -2.88
C VAL A 42 6.80 3.82 -3.69
N TYR A 43 6.96 2.51 -3.66
CA TYR A 43 6.15 1.55 -4.42
C TYR A 43 5.64 0.47 -3.48
N GLY A 44 4.63 -0.26 -3.94
CA GLY A 44 4.14 -1.43 -3.21
C GLY A 44 3.80 -2.55 -4.17
N LYS A 45 4.20 -3.77 -3.79
CA LYS A 45 3.88 -4.94 -4.60
C LYS A 45 3.27 -6.03 -3.74
N ILE A 46 2.45 -6.85 -4.38
CA ILE A 46 1.85 -8.00 -3.69
C ILE A 46 2.91 -9.06 -3.50
N GLU A 47 3.18 -9.42 -2.24
CA GLU A 47 4.11 -10.50 -1.93
C GLU A 47 3.42 -11.83 -1.78
N LYS A 48 2.18 -11.83 -1.28
CA LYS A 48 1.50 -13.07 -0.94
C LYS A 48 -0.01 -12.85 -0.96
N LEU A 49 -0.72 -13.84 -1.45
CA LEU A 49 -2.18 -13.90 -1.38
C LEU A 49 -2.54 -14.80 -0.22
N LEU A 50 -3.50 -14.37 0.61
CA LEU A 50 -3.82 -15.06 1.85
C LEU A 50 -5.14 -15.83 1.80
N ARG A 51 -5.96 -15.56 0.79
CA ARG A 51 -7.25 -16.25 0.67
C ARG A 51 -7.12 -17.48 -0.21
N ASN A 52 -7.76 -18.57 0.20
CA ASN A 52 -7.95 -19.73 -0.66
C ASN A 52 -9.02 -19.40 -1.67
N ASN A 53 -8.97 -20.00 -2.83
CA ASN A 53 -10.00 -19.84 -3.88
C ASN A 53 -10.11 -18.42 -4.44
N ALA A 54 -9.18 -17.54 -4.11
CA ALA A 54 -9.15 -16.22 -4.71
C ALA A 54 -8.46 -16.30 -6.08
N PRO A 55 -8.80 -15.39 -7.01
CA PRO A 55 -8.10 -15.32 -8.27
C PRO A 55 -6.61 -15.08 -8.06
N THR A 56 -5.78 -15.72 -8.89
CA THR A 56 -4.32 -15.55 -8.82
C THR A 56 -3.80 -14.61 -9.90
N HIS A 57 -4.66 -14.24 -10.84
CA HIS A 57 -4.32 -13.33 -11.94
C HIS A 57 -5.33 -12.19 -11.98
N CYS A 58 -4.94 -11.06 -12.54
CA CYS A 58 -5.80 -9.89 -12.57
C CYS A 58 -6.56 -9.80 -13.89
N ASP A 59 -7.75 -10.37 -13.93
CA ASP A 59 -8.56 -10.35 -15.14
C ASP A 59 -9.21 -9.00 -15.40
N LYS A 60 -9.29 -8.13 -14.41
CA LYS A 60 -9.90 -6.81 -14.55
C LYS A 60 -8.93 -5.67 -14.64
N CYS A 61 -7.63 -5.95 -14.52
CA CYS A 61 -6.63 -4.90 -14.56
C CYS A 61 -6.53 -4.26 -15.95
N PRO A 62 -6.33 -2.95 -15.99
CA PRO A 62 -6.13 -2.27 -17.29
C PRO A 62 -4.71 -2.43 -17.79
N GLY A 63 -4.55 -2.30 -19.10
CA GLY A 63 -3.25 -2.21 -19.74
C GLY A 63 -2.41 -3.45 -19.57
N GLU A 64 -1.14 -3.26 -19.28
CA GLU A 64 -0.17 -4.35 -19.22
C GLU A 64 -0.41 -5.32 -18.09
N ARG A 65 -1.18 -4.93 -17.08
CA ARG A 65 -1.46 -5.77 -15.92
C ARG A 65 -2.59 -6.75 -16.15
N LYS A 66 -3.30 -6.62 -17.27
CA LYS A 66 -4.39 -7.51 -17.57
C LYS A 66 -3.91 -8.95 -17.65
N ASP A 67 -4.56 -9.82 -16.91
CA ASP A 67 -4.29 -11.26 -16.85
C ASP A 67 -2.90 -11.62 -16.33
N GLN A 68 -2.21 -10.66 -15.71
CA GLN A 68 -0.90 -10.93 -15.11
C GLN A 68 -1.08 -11.52 -13.71
N PRO A 69 -0.07 -12.27 -13.23
CA PRO A 69 -0.12 -12.80 -11.86
C PRO A 69 -0.23 -11.67 -10.85
N LEU A 70 -1.02 -11.88 -9.82
CA LEU A 70 -1.15 -10.90 -8.74
C LEU A 70 0.09 -10.87 -7.86
N VAL A 71 0.65 -12.05 -7.52
CA VAL A 71 1.89 -12.07 -6.74
C VAL A 71 3.01 -11.47 -7.58
N GLY A 72 3.69 -10.49 -7.01
CA GLY A 72 4.75 -9.75 -7.69
C GLY A 72 4.26 -8.48 -8.38
N MET A 73 2.96 -8.28 -8.48
CA MET A 73 2.42 -7.11 -9.18
C MET A 73 2.62 -5.85 -8.34
N ILE A 74 3.16 -4.81 -8.98
CA ILE A 74 3.29 -3.50 -8.37
C ILE A 74 1.96 -2.78 -8.53
N LEU A 75 1.27 -2.56 -7.42
CA LEU A 75 -0.04 -1.91 -7.44
C LEU A 75 -0.04 -0.55 -6.78
N LEU A 76 1.02 -0.19 -6.10
CA LEU A 76 1.19 1.14 -5.51
C LEU A 76 2.38 1.78 -6.18
N VAL A 77 2.19 2.94 -6.80
CA VAL A 77 3.23 3.53 -7.64
C VAL A 77 3.43 5.02 -7.33
N ASN A 78 4.68 5.43 -7.44
CA ASN A 78 5.07 6.84 -7.47
C ASN A 78 4.67 7.65 -6.23
N MET A 79 4.60 7.00 -5.08
CA MET A 79 4.31 7.72 -3.85
C MET A 79 5.50 8.56 -3.43
N VAL A 80 5.23 9.73 -2.92
CA VAL A 80 6.25 10.69 -2.49
C VAL A 80 6.04 10.98 -1.01
N GLN A 81 7.12 10.95 -0.24
CA GLN A 81 7.04 11.33 1.16
C GLN A 81 7.02 12.85 1.27
N LYS A 82 6.00 13.37 1.93
CA LYS A 82 5.87 14.81 2.15
C LYS A 82 4.94 15.04 3.33
N ASP A 83 5.33 15.96 4.21
CA ASP A 83 4.52 16.35 5.36
C ASP A 83 4.12 15.17 6.24
N GLY A 84 5.04 14.22 6.41
CA GLY A 84 4.81 13.08 7.30
C GLY A 84 3.93 11.98 6.73
N MET A 85 3.64 12.03 5.43
CA MET A 85 2.81 10.99 4.79
C MET A 85 3.35 10.67 3.41
N LEU A 86 2.83 9.60 2.84
CA LEU A 86 3.07 9.26 1.44
C LEU A 86 1.89 9.77 0.63
N GLN A 87 2.16 10.47 -0.47
CA GLN A 87 1.13 11.05 -1.31
C GLN A 87 1.60 11.21 -2.75
N SER A 88 0.73 11.72 -3.59
CA SER A 88 1.02 12.04 -4.99
C SER A 88 1.22 10.83 -5.88
N GLY A 89 0.88 9.64 -5.42
CA GLY A 89 0.93 8.43 -6.23
C GLY A 89 -0.44 7.82 -6.40
N ASP A 90 -0.45 6.62 -6.95
CA ASP A 90 -1.68 5.92 -7.29
C ASP A 90 -1.66 4.50 -6.77
N ILE A 91 -2.85 3.97 -6.50
CA ILE A 91 -3.02 2.59 -6.08
C ILE A 91 -4.05 1.91 -6.97
N LEU A 92 -3.74 0.69 -7.38
CA LEU A 92 -4.64 -0.12 -8.19
C LEU A 92 -5.43 -1.06 -7.29
N ASP A 93 -6.74 -1.07 -7.49
CA ASP A 93 -7.60 -2.07 -6.89
C ASP A 93 -7.78 -3.17 -7.94
N PRO A 94 -7.12 -4.33 -7.78
CA PRO A 94 -7.19 -5.36 -8.81
C PRO A 94 -8.54 -6.03 -8.89
N GLU A 95 -9.33 -5.99 -7.83
CA GLU A 95 -10.67 -6.59 -7.87
C GLU A 95 -11.63 -5.79 -8.74
N LYS A 96 -11.43 -4.48 -8.81
CA LYS A 96 -12.25 -3.60 -9.63
C LYS A 96 -11.55 -3.18 -10.92
N GLY A 97 -10.25 -3.40 -11.01
CA GLY A 97 -9.47 -2.98 -12.15
C GLY A 97 -9.35 -1.48 -12.29
N LYS A 98 -9.34 -0.76 -11.18
CA LYS A 98 -9.34 0.71 -11.20
C LYS A 98 -8.17 1.28 -10.43
N TRP A 99 -7.63 2.38 -10.93
CA TRP A 99 -6.61 3.17 -10.25
C TRP A 99 -7.25 4.29 -9.47
N TYR A 100 -6.69 4.54 -8.29
CA TYR A 100 -7.12 5.62 -7.40
C TYR A 100 -5.90 6.44 -7.02
N SER A 101 -6.08 7.76 -6.89
CA SER A 101 -5.05 8.57 -6.23
C SER A 101 -4.94 8.10 -4.80
N CYS A 102 -3.75 8.18 -4.22
CA CYS A 102 -3.53 7.53 -2.94
C CYS A 102 -2.78 8.42 -1.96
N LYS A 103 -3.19 8.37 -0.72
CA LYS A 103 -2.45 8.90 0.42
C LYS A 103 -2.34 7.83 1.48
N MET A 104 -1.21 7.79 2.16
CA MET A 104 -0.97 6.82 3.23
C MET A 104 -0.24 7.49 4.38
N TRP A 105 -0.59 7.11 5.60
CA TRP A 105 0.11 7.61 6.77
C TRP A 105 -0.05 6.60 7.91
N LEU A 106 0.90 6.64 8.85
CA LEU A 106 0.78 5.80 10.04
C LEU A 106 -0.29 6.37 10.94
N LYS A 107 -1.10 5.48 11.50
CA LYS A 107 -2.15 5.88 12.40
C LYS A 107 -1.53 6.55 13.63
N GLU A 108 -2.11 7.66 14.05
CA GLU A 108 -1.59 8.38 15.21
C GLU A 108 -1.62 7.47 16.44
N GLY A 109 -0.47 7.38 17.11
CA GLY A 109 -0.35 6.55 18.28
C GLY A 109 -0.20 5.06 18.03
N ASP A 110 -0.17 4.64 16.76
CA ASP A 110 -0.06 3.22 16.43
C ASP A 110 0.79 3.03 15.18
N PRO A 111 2.12 2.85 15.34
CA PRO A 111 2.99 2.69 14.18
C PRO A 111 2.84 1.36 13.45
N ASN A 112 2.00 0.47 13.96
CA ASN A 112 1.75 -0.83 13.31
C ASN A 112 0.47 -0.84 12.49
N THR A 113 -0.18 0.31 12.34
CA THR A 113 -1.35 0.46 11.49
C THR A 113 -1.07 1.56 10.45
N LEU A 114 -1.21 1.20 9.18
CA LEU A 114 -1.06 2.12 8.07
C LEU A 114 -2.44 2.48 7.55
N VAL A 115 -2.74 3.77 7.53
CA VAL A 115 -4.00 4.26 6.98
C VAL A 115 -3.78 4.49 5.49
N VAL A 116 -4.61 3.86 4.67
CA VAL A 116 -4.50 3.92 3.22
C VAL A 116 -5.80 4.48 2.67
N ARG A 117 -5.72 5.60 1.98
CA ARG A 117 -6.92 6.25 1.44
C ARG A 117 -6.79 6.41 -0.06
N GLY A 118 -7.75 5.85 -0.78
CA GLY A 118 -7.85 5.98 -2.23
C GLY A 118 -8.93 6.96 -2.59
N TYR A 119 -8.66 7.81 -3.60
CA TYR A 119 -9.57 8.85 -4.04
C TYR A 119 -9.95 8.64 -5.49
N LEU A 120 -11.24 8.88 -5.78
CA LEU A 120 -11.75 8.85 -7.14
C LEU A 120 -12.72 10.02 -7.28
N GLY A 121 -12.24 11.12 -7.87
CA GLY A 121 -13.00 12.36 -7.92
C GLY A 121 -13.30 12.85 -6.51
N PRO A 122 -14.56 13.20 -6.20
CA PRO A 122 -14.91 13.68 -4.86
C PRO A 122 -15.08 12.57 -3.83
N PHE A 123 -14.96 11.32 -4.25
CA PHE A 123 -15.18 10.18 -3.37
C PHE A 123 -13.85 9.62 -2.89
N TYR A 124 -13.86 9.03 -1.69
CA TYR A 124 -12.69 8.34 -1.18
C TYR A 124 -13.11 7.17 -0.32
N ARG A 125 -12.16 6.24 -0.12
CA ARG A 125 -12.35 5.09 0.73
C ARG A 125 -11.08 4.87 1.53
N THR A 126 -11.22 4.55 2.80
CA THR A 126 -10.10 4.38 3.72
C THR A 126 -10.00 2.94 4.16
N GLN A 127 -8.78 2.41 4.12
CA GLN A 127 -8.46 1.08 4.61
C GLN A 127 -7.40 1.20 5.69
N TYR A 128 -7.31 0.19 6.53
CA TYR A 128 -6.31 0.11 7.58
C TYR A 128 -5.53 -1.18 7.37
N TRP A 129 -4.26 -1.05 7.05
CA TRP A 129 -3.37 -2.19 6.87
C TRP A 129 -2.57 -2.39 8.14
N THR A 130 -2.29 -3.64 8.52
CA THR A 130 -1.55 -3.95 9.74
C THR A 130 -0.16 -4.46 9.38
N ARG A 131 0.82 -4.05 10.19
CA ARG A 131 2.21 -4.42 9.94
C ARG A 131 2.41 -5.91 10.16
N VAL A 132 3.12 -6.55 9.24
CA VAL A 132 3.54 -7.93 9.35
C VAL A 132 4.93 -7.95 9.97
N LYS A 133 5.08 -8.74 11.03
CA LYS A 133 6.35 -8.82 11.76
C LYS A 133 7.03 -10.15 11.56
#